data_4c5f6a631a1100e6da87084ea8577fff
#
_entry.id   4c5f6a631a1100e6da87084ea8577fff
#
_cell.length_a   1.000
_cell.length_b   1.000
_cell.length_c   1.000
_cell.angle_alpha   90.00
_cell.angle_beta   90.00
_cell.angle_gamma   90.00
#
_symmetry.space_group_name_H-M   'P 1'
#
loop_
_entity.id
_entity.type
_entity.pdbx_description
1 polymer ?
#
loop_
_entity_poly.entity_id
_entity_poly.type
_entity_poly.pdbx_seq_one_letter_code
_entity_poly.pdbx_strand_id
1 'polypeptide(L)'
;MLELDSVRYHPATAAAPVLRDLNLRLPVGEPALVAGRSGSGKTTLLEVISGLADPDRGRILWQGNPVNGRQRRWLCGLVFQFPERHFLGLTVGQELKLGQRRLEGERLRQVLERVGLGSIPLQKPPERLSGGQQRRLALAVQLLRDPPVLLLDEPTAGLDWTVRDEVLDLLDDLARERALLVVTHEPELFRERVRHAWRLEGGRLVPLVGGGREGLRTMPAADARA
;
A
#
# COMPACT_ATOMS: atom_id res chain seq x y z
N MET A 1 0.45 -13.66 5.39
CA MET A 1 0.40 -13.55 3.92
C MET A 1 -1.02 -13.16 3.52
N LEU A 2 -1.17 -12.16 2.65
CA LEU A 2 -2.44 -11.81 2.00
C LEU A 2 -2.47 -12.45 0.61
N GLU A 3 -3.64 -12.99 0.22
CA GLU A 3 -3.80 -13.67 -1.07
C GLU A 3 -5.08 -13.19 -1.77
N LEU A 4 -4.98 -12.97 -3.08
CA LEU A 4 -6.10 -12.80 -3.98
C LEU A 4 -6.25 -14.07 -4.80
N ASP A 5 -7.46 -14.62 -4.84
CA ASP A 5 -7.81 -15.82 -5.60
C ASP A 5 -8.91 -15.47 -6.60
N SER A 6 -8.54 -15.39 -7.88
CA SER A 6 -9.43 -15.15 -9.03
C SER A 6 -10.30 -13.89 -8.87
N VAL A 7 -9.73 -12.83 -8.27
CA VAL A 7 -10.44 -11.60 -7.95
C VAL A 7 -10.82 -10.83 -9.21
N ARG A 8 -12.13 -10.54 -9.34
CA ARG A 8 -12.70 -9.69 -10.40
C ARG A 8 -13.46 -8.53 -9.78
N TYR A 9 -13.34 -7.36 -10.40
CA TYR A 9 -14.10 -6.18 -10.01
C TYR A 9 -14.55 -5.35 -11.20
N HIS A 10 -15.83 -5.02 -11.21
CA HIS A 10 -16.49 -4.21 -12.25
C HIS A 10 -17.26 -3.07 -11.59
N PRO A 11 -16.68 -1.86 -11.49
CA PRO A 11 -17.44 -0.71 -10.99
C PRO A 11 -18.65 -0.42 -11.87
N ALA A 12 -19.79 -0.06 -11.26
CA ALA A 12 -21.03 0.21 -11.98
C ALA A 12 -20.91 1.32 -13.05
N THR A 13 -19.92 2.20 -12.91
CA THR A 13 -19.62 3.31 -13.83
C THR A 13 -18.73 2.93 -15.01
N ALA A 14 -18.15 1.73 -15.01
CA ALA A 14 -17.25 1.28 -16.07
C ALA A 14 -17.98 0.41 -17.09
N ALA A 15 -17.63 0.54 -18.38
CA ALA A 15 -18.19 -0.28 -19.45
C ALA A 15 -17.70 -1.75 -19.40
N ALA A 16 -16.59 -2.03 -18.71
CA ALA A 16 -16.01 -3.36 -18.60
C ALA A 16 -15.32 -3.54 -17.25
N PRO A 17 -15.07 -4.80 -16.81
CA PRO A 17 -14.34 -5.06 -15.58
C PRO A 17 -12.97 -4.41 -15.58
N VAL A 18 -12.65 -3.69 -14.50
CA VAL A 18 -11.35 -3.04 -14.28
C VAL A 18 -10.32 -4.06 -13.82
N LEU A 19 -10.73 -5.03 -12.98
CA LEU A 19 -9.88 -6.13 -12.53
C LEU A 19 -10.48 -7.45 -13.04
N ARG A 20 -9.61 -8.34 -13.58
CA ARG A 20 -10.04 -9.57 -14.27
C ARG A 20 -9.21 -10.76 -13.80
N ASP A 21 -9.83 -11.60 -12.96
CA ASP A 21 -9.25 -12.87 -12.48
C ASP A 21 -7.84 -12.70 -11.88
N LEU A 22 -7.70 -11.75 -10.96
CA LEU A 22 -6.41 -11.43 -10.36
C LEU A 22 -6.02 -12.48 -9.33
N ASN A 23 -4.82 -13.01 -9.48
CA ASN A 23 -4.15 -13.87 -8.51
C ASN A 23 -2.89 -13.16 -8.04
N LEU A 24 -2.77 -12.97 -6.72
CA LEU A 24 -1.66 -12.25 -6.11
C LEU A 24 -1.38 -12.82 -4.73
N ARG A 25 -0.11 -12.93 -4.37
CA ARG A 25 0.32 -13.29 -3.01
C ARG A 25 1.26 -12.21 -2.50
N LEU A 26 0.95 -11.67 -1.33
CA LEU A 26 1.75 -10.68 -0.63
C LEU A 26 2.37 -11.32 0.61
N PRO A 27 3.64 -11.72 0.57
CA PRO A 27 4.34 -12.22 1.74
C PRO A 27 4.57 -11.09 2.76
N VAL A 28 4.90 -11.45 3.99
CA VAL A 28 5.52 -10.57 4.97
C VAL A 28 7.03 -10.68 4.80
N GLY A 29 7.75 -9.59 5.02
CA GLY A 29 9.21 -9.58 4.99
C GLY A 29 9.83 -8.94 3.74
N GLU A 30 9.06 -8.79 2.68
CA GLU A 30 9.54 -8.21 1.43
C GLU A 30 8.47 -7.31 0.80
N PRO A 31 8.85 -6.13 0.26
CA PRO A 31 7.90 -5.31 -0.49
C PRO A 31 7.54 -5.99 -1.81
N ALA A 32 6.29 -5.86 -2.22
CA ALA A 32 5.78 -6.30 -3.51
C ALA A 32 5.36 -5.08 -4.35
N LEU A 33 5.41 -5.21 -5.68
CA LEU A 33 5.18 -4.12 -6.61
C LEU A 33 4.13 -4.48 -7.66
N VAL A 34 3.20 -3.58 -7.91
CA VAL A 34 2.36 -3.61 -9.10
C VAL A 34 2.58 -2.34 -9.90
N ALA A 35 3.23 -2.49 -11.05
CA ALA A 35 3.44 -1.41 -12.01
C ALA A 35 2.25 -1.30 -12.97
N GLY A 36 2.05 -0.11 -13.54
CA GLY A 36 1.04 0.08 -14.58
C GLY A 36 0.88 1.54 -14.99
N ARG A 37 0.40 1.76 -16.20
CA ARG A 37 0.10 3.10 -16.71
C ARG A 37 -0.99 3.78 -15.87
N SER A 38 -1.08 5.11 -15.94
CA SER A 38 -2.23 5.83 -15.37
C SER A 38 -3.53 5.27 -15.94
N GLY A 39 -4.53 5.07 -15.10
CA GLY A 39 -5.82 4.48 -15.49
C GLY A 39 -5.82 2.95 -15.66
N SER A 40 -4.73 2.23 -15.39
CA SER A 40 -4.71 0.76 -15.51
C SER A 40 -5.51 0.01 -14.43
N GLY A 41 -5.99 0.70 -13.39
CA GLY A 41 -6.73 0.12 -12.26
C GLY A 41 -5.90 -0.13 -11.00
N LYS A 42 -4.70 0.47 -10.87
CA LYS A 42 -3.83 0.31 -9.69
C LYS A 42 -4.51 0.75 -8.38
N THR A 43 -5.06 1.95 -8.36
CA THR A 43 -5.82 2.46 -7.21
C THR A 43 -7.03 1.59 -6.92
N THR A 44 -7.77 1.15 -7.94
CA THR A 44 -8.88 0.22 -7.80
C THR A 44 -8.46 -1.12 -7.18
N LEU A 45 -7.27 -1.63 -7.55
CA LEU A 45 -6.71 -2.82 -6.92
C LEU A 45 -6.51 -2.60 -5.41
N LEU A 46 -5.93 -1.46 -5.01
CA LEU A 46 -5.76 -1.14 -3.59
C LEU A 46 -7.09 -0.96 -2.86
N GLU A 47 -8.08 -0.32 -3.49
CA GLU A 47 -9.43 -0.17 -2.95
C GLU A 47 -10.10 -1.52 -2.69
N VAL A 48 -9.98 -2.45 -3.63
CA VAL A 48 -10.52 -3.81 -3.48
C VAL A 48 -9.75 -4.56 -2.37
N ILE A 49 -8.43 -4.51 -2.34
CA ILE A 49 -7.65 -5.16 -1.29
C ILE A 49 -7.98 -4.59 0.09
N SER A 50 -8.08 -3.28 0.23
CA SER A 50 -8.36 -2.60 1.51
C SER A 50 -9.82 -2.74 1.98
N GLY A 51 -10.73 -3.24 1.14
CA GLY A 51 -12.14 -3.39 1.47
C GLY A 51 -12.95 -2.09 1.31
N LEU A 52 -12.43 -1.09 0.61
CA LEU A 52 -13.18 0.09 0.17
C LEU A 52 -14.14 -0.25 -0.98
N ALA A 53 -13.79 -1.27 -1.76
CA ALA A 53 -14.66 -1.89 -2.75
C ALA A 53 -14.69 -3.41 -2.54
N ASP A 54 -15.84 -4.04 -2.81
CA ASP A 54 -15.96 -5.49 -2.73
C ASP A 54 -15.87 -6.11 -4.13
N PRO A 55 -15.11 -7.22 -4.30
CA PRO A 55 -14.99 -7.90 -5.58
C PRO A 55 -16.34 -8.53 -5.97
N ASP A 56 -16.64 -8.54 -7.29
CA ASP A 56 -17.82 -9.23 -7.83
C ASP A 56 -17.65 -10.75 -7.79
N ARG A 57 -16.41 -11.21 -7.96
CA ARG A 57 -16.02 -12.63 -7.94
C ARG A 57 -14.63 -12.80 -7.34
N GLY A 58 -14.34 -14.04 -6.94
CA GLY A 58 -13.08 -14.40 -6.31
C GLY A 58 -13.10 -14.17 -4.81
N ARG A 59 -11.96 -14.37 -4.17
CA ARG A 59 -11.81 -14.30 -2.71
C ARG A 59 -10.53 -13.58 -2.36
N ILE A 60 -10.55 -12.92 -1.20
CA ILE A 60 -9.35 -12.38 -0.59
C ILE A 60 -9.16 -13.09 0.74
N LEU A 61 -7.96 -13.64 0.94
CA LEU A 61 -7.64 -14.44 2.11
C LEU A 61 -6.52 -13.76 2.91
N TRP A 62 -6.65 -13.81 4.23
CA TRP A 62 -5.58 -13.47 5.16
C TRP A 62 -5.20 -14.72 5.94
N GLN A 63 -3.90 -15.13 5.84
CA GLN A 63 -3.40 -16.35 6.47
C GLN A 63 -4.25 -17.59 6.14
N GLY A 64 -4.65 -17.71 4.87
CA GLY A 64 -5.46 -18.82 4.35
C GLY A 64 -6.96 -18.73 4.64
N ASN A 65 -7.43 -17.75 5.43
CA ASN A 65 -8.83 -17.58 5.78
C ASN A 65 -9.48 -16.47 4.96
N PRO A 66 -10.68 -16.69 4.36
CA PRO A 66 -11.41 -15.65 3.65
C PRO A 66 -11.74 -14.47 4.55
N VAL A 67 -11.56 -13.24 4.05
CA VAL A 67 -11.82 -12.00 4.78
C VAL A 67 -12.80 -11.12 4.00
N ASN A 68 -13.82 -10.61 4.70
CA ASN A 68 -14.81 -9.69 4.12
C ASN A 68 -14.30 -8.24 4.09
N GLY A 69 -15.02 -7.32 3.43
CA GLY A 69 -14.64 -5.92 3.29
C GLY A 69 -14.41 -5.22 4.63
N ARG A 70 -15.25 -5.49 5.65
CA ARG A 70 -15.05 -4.91 6.98
C ARG A 70 -13.75 -5.38 7.62
N GLN A 71 -13.43 -6.66 7.53
CA GLN A 71 -12.19 -7.23 8.05
C GLN A 71 -10.97 -6.65 7.31
N ARG A 72 -11.04 -6.53 5.98
CA ARG A 72 -9.96 -5.93 5.17
C ARG A 72 -9.66 -4.48 5.56
N ARG A 73 -10.69 -3.67 5.88
CA ARG A 73 -10.49 -2.29 6.37
C ARG A 73 -9.73 -2.21 7.70
N TRP A 74 -9.79 -3.25 8.53
CA TRP A 74 -8.98 -3.34 9.75
C TRP A 74 -7.58 -3.90 9.49
N LEU A 75 -7.45 -4.85 8.58
CA LEU A 75 -6.17 -5.48 8.22
C LEU A 75 -5.26 -4.54 7.42
N CYS A 76 -5.83 -3.65 6.61
CA CYS A 76 -5.07 -2.83 5.68
C CYS A 76 -4.93 -1.38 6.15
N GLY A 77 -3.72 -0.86 6.08
CA GLY A 77 -3.44 0.57 6.03
C GLY A 77 -3.27 0.99 4.57
N LEU A 78 -3.96 2.05 4.15
CA LEU A 78 -3.90 2.56 2.78
C LEU A 78 -3.41 4.00 2.79
N VAL A 79 -2.36 4.28 1.99
CA VAL A 79 -1.86 5.63 1.72
C VAL A 79 -2.06 5.93 0.24
N PHE A 80 -2.87 6.92 -0.07
CA PHE A 80 -3.15 7.37 -1.43
C PHE A 80 -2.02 8.24 -2.01
N GLN A 81 -2.01 8.41 -3.33
CA GLN A 81 -1.02 9.19 -4.08
C GLN A 81 -0.88 10.64 -3.58
N PHE A 82 -2.01 11.29 -3.21
CA PHE A 82 -2.06 12.66 -2.70
C PHE A 82 -2.64 12.67 -1.29
N PRO A 83 -1.88 12.21 -0.27
CA PRO A 83 -2.41 12.03 1.07
C PRO A 83 -2.87 13.34 1.73
N GLU A 84 -2.31 14.48 1.32
CA GLU A 84 -2.69 15.82 1.80
C GLU A 84 -4.15 16.17 1.54
N ARG A 85 -4.77 15.56 0.52
CA ARG A 85 -6.19 15.75 0.20
C ARG A 85 -7.14 15.00 1.15
N HIS A 86 -6.60 14.15 2.00
CA HIS A 86 -7.35 13.28 2.90
C HIS A 86 -7.16 13.64 4.37
N PHE A 87 -6.30 14.62 4.69
CA PHE A 87 -6.14 15.09 6.06
C PHE A 87 -7.39 15.84 6.52
N LEU A 88 -7.88 15.47 7.70
CA LEU A 88 -9.07 16.02 8.33
C LEU A 88 -8.73 16.85 9.57
N GLY A 89 -7.58 16.61 10.18
CA GLY A 89 -7.09 17.34 11.35
C GLY A 89 -6.56 18.73 10.98
N LEU A 90 -6.94 19.74 11.74
CA LEU A 90 -6.39 21.10 11.60
C LEU A 90 -4.92 21.19 12.02
N THR A 91 -4.44 20.19 12.77
CA THR A 91 -3.03 20.09 13.19
C THR A 91 -2.54 18.65 13.02
N VAL A 92 -1.22 18.47 12.92
CA VAL A 92 -0.56 17.17 12.91
C VAL A 92 -1.03 16.30 14.07
N GLY A 93 -1.09 16.87 15.29
CA GLY A 93 -1.53 16.16 16.47
C GLY A 93 -3.00 15.72 16.42
N GLN A 94 -3.88 16.50 15.79
CA GLN A 94 -5.28 16.09 15.58
C GLN A 94 -5.37 14.98 14.55
N GLU A 95 -4.65 15.10 13.43
CA GLU A 95 -4.63 14.08 12.39
C GLU A 95 -4.18 12.72 12.94
N LEU A 96 -3.09 12.68 13.71
CA LEU A 96 -2.57 11.46 14.33
C LEU A 96 -3.52 10.82 15.35
N LYS A 97 -4.43 11.60 15.94
CA LYS A 97 -5.43 11.12 16.89
C LYS A 97 -6.71 10.59 16.24
N LEU A 98 -6.93 10.87 14.97
CA LEU A 98 -8.14 10.44 14.26
C LEU A 98 -8.29 8.92 14.28
N GLY A 99 -9.46 8.44 14.67
CA GLY A 99 -9.76 7.01 14.77
C GLY A 99 -9.11 6.29 15.96
N GLN A 100 -8.33 6.97 16.80
CA GLN A 100 -7.71 6.40 17.99
C GLN A 100 -8.59 6.66 19.22
N ARG A 101 -9.00 5.60 19.93
CA ARG A 101 -9.72 5.74 21.22
C ARG A 101 -8.82 6.27 22.32
N ARG A 102 -7.59 5.79 22.34
CA ARG A 102 -6.53 6.20 23.27
C ARG A 102 -5.19 6.08 22.57
N LEU A 103 -4.47 7.18 22.46
CA LEU A 103 -3.14 7.21 21.88
C LEU A 103 -2.13 7.46 23.00
N GLU A 104 -1.29 6.48 23.25
CA GLU A 104 -0.22 6.59 24.23
C GLU A 104 0.90 7.48 23.69
N GLY A 105 1.39 8.41 24.52
CA GLY A 105 2.41 9.37 24.11
C GLY A 105 3.71 8.70 23.65
N GLU A 106 4.07 7.59 24.28
CA GLU A 106 5.26 6.81 23.92
C GLU A 106 5.13 6.21 22.52
N ARG A 107 4.00 5.56 22.22
CA ARG A 107 3.74 4.99 20.89
C ARG A 107 3.71 6.08 19.80
N LEU A 108 3.10 7.23 20.10
CA LEU A 108 3.09 8.38 19.19
C LEU A 108 4.53 8.84 18.87
N ARG A 109 5.37 8.98 19.89
CA ARG A 109 6.76 9.37 19.73
C ARG A 109 7.54 8.38 18.85
N GLN A 110 7.45 7.08 19.18
CA GLN A 110 8.11 6.01 18.42
C GLN A 110 7.72 6.01 16.93
N VAL A 111 6.42 6.15 16.63
CA VAL A 111 5.95 6.20 15.25
C VAL A 111 6.46 7.46 14.53
N LEU A 112 6.42 8.63 15.17
CA LEU A 112 6.94 9.87 14.57
C LEU A 112 8.45 9.80 14.32
N GLU A 113 9.22 9.25 15.24
CA GLU A 113 10.65 9.01 15.06
C GLU A 113 10.91 8.06 13.89
N ARG A 114 10.17 6.94 13.82
CA ARG A 114 10.30 5.94 12.76
C ARG A 114 10.03 6.51 11.36
N VAL A 115 9.08 7.43 11.23
CA VAL A 115 8.81 8.08 9.94
C VAL A 115 9.63 9.37 9.72
N GLY A 116 10.57 9.71 10.61
CA GLY A 116 11.41 10.90 10.50
C GLY A 116 10.67 12.22 10.73
N LEU A 117 9.62 12.20 11.55
CA LEU A 117 8.83 13.38 11.94
C LEU A 117 8.95 13.73 13.43
N GLY A 118 9.90 13.16 14.16
CA GLY A 118 10.05 13.34 15.61
C GLY A 118 10.25 14.80 16.03
N SER A 119 10.79 15.67 15.16
CA SER A 119 11.00 17.09 15.43
C SER A 119 9.83 18.00 15.00
N ILE A 120 8.77 17.45 14.38
CA ILE A 120 7.65 18.26 13.87
C ILE A 120 6.72 18.67 15.04
N PRO A 121 6.44 19.98 15.21
CA PRO A 121 5.47 20.43 16.22
C PRO A 121 4.08 19.87 15.93
N LEU A 122 3.44 19.27 16.94
CA LEU A 122 2.10 18.67 16.81
C LEU A 122 1.01 19.69 16.51
N GLN A 123 1.25 20.97 16.81
CA GLN A 123 0.34 22.10 16.53
C GLN A 123 0.45 22.62 15.09
N LYS A 124 1.48 22.16 14.35
CA LYS A 124 1.67 22.60 12.96
C LYS A 124 0.52 22.10 12.07
N PRO A 125 -0.07 22.97 11.22
CA PRO A 125 -1.07 22.52 10.24
C PRO A 125 -0.45 21.55 9.21
N PRO A 126 -1.14 20.47 8.82
CA PRO A 126 -0.64 19.52 7.82
C PRO A 126 -0.29 20.17 6.47
N GLU A 127 -1.02 21.19 6.06
CA GLU A 127 -0.79 21.92 4.80
C GLU A 127 0.55 22.67 4.78
N ARG A 128 1.12 22.98 5.95
CA ARG A 128 2.42 23.64 6.08
C ARG A 128 3.61 22.69 6.10
N LEU A 129 3.36 21.40 5.97
CA LEU A 129 4.38 20.38 5.81
C LEU A 129 4.85 20.33 4.34
N SER A 130 6.13 19.98 4.11
CA SER A 130 6.59 19.64 2.76
C SER A 130 5.87 18.38 2.24
N GLY A 131 5.83 18.17 0.92
CA GLY A 131 5.20 16.98 0.34
C GLY A 131 5.73 15.66 0.91
N GLY A 132 7.04 15.57 1.15
CA GLY A 132 7.66 14.42 1.82
C GLY A 132 7.20 14.26 3.27
N GLN A 133 7.09 15.36 4.02
CA GLN A 133 6.57 15.35 5.39
C GLN A 133 5.09 14.94 5.43
N GLN A 134 4.26 15.43 4.49
CA GLN A 134 2.85 15.04 4.38
C GLN A 134 2.71 13.54 4.12
N ARG A 135 3.54 12.98 3.23
CA ARG A 135 3.56 11.54 2.95
C ARG A 135 3.95 10.71 4.16
N ARG A 136 4.98 11.15 4.89
CA ARG A 136 5.39 10.52 6.15
C ARG A 136 4.32 10.66 7.25
N LEU A 137 3.59 11.77 7.30
CA LEU A 137 2.46 11.93 8.20
C LEU A 137 1.34 10.93 7.88
N ALA A 138 0.98 10.75 6.61
CA ALA A 138 0.00 9.75 6.22
C ALA A 138 0.43 8.32 6.57
N LEU A 139 1.72 8.00 6.40
CA LEU A 139 2.28 6.73 6.89
C LEU A 139 2.16 6.62 8.41
N ALA A 140 2.50 7.65 9.18
CA ALA A 140 2.39 7.66 10.64
C ALA A 140 0.96 7.39 11.10
N VAL A 141 -0.05 8.02 10.48
CA VAL A 141 -1.48 7.78 10.76
C VAL A 141 -1.83 6.29 10.59
N GLN A 142 -1.36 5.66 9.51
CA GLN A 142 -1.60 4.23 9.32
C GLN A 142 -0.83 3.37 10.32
N LEU A 143 0.43 3.67 10.59
CA LEU A 143 1.28 2.90 11.52
C LEU A 143 0.77 2.93 12.97
N LEU A 144 0.10 4.02 13.39
CA LEU A 144 -0.55 4.08 14.70
C LEU A 144 -1.68 3.05 14.86
N ARG A 145 -2.30 2.62 13.75
CA ARG A 145 -3.29 1.54 13.71
C ARG A 145 -2.66 0.15 13.71
N ASP A 146 -1.36 0.06 13.43
CA ASP A 146 -0.56 -1.16 13.33
C ASP A 146 -1.14 -2.22 12.36
N PRO A 147 -1.43 -1.85 11.11
CA PRO A 147 -2.02 -2.79 10.17
C PRO A 147 -0.99 -3.84 9.75
N PRO A 148 -1.36 -5.13 9.68
CA PRO A 148 -0.47 -6.17 9.18
C PRO A 148 -0.25 -6.11 7.66
N VAL A 149 -1.05 -5.33 6.93
CA VAL A 149 -0.93 -5.09 5.49
C VAL A 149 -0.85 -3.59 5.24
N LEU A 150 0.14 -3.14 4.47
CA LEU A 150 0.32 -1.75 4.08
C LEU A 150 0.25 -1.62 2.56
N LEU A 151 -0.64 -0.75 2.09
CA LEU A 151 -0.92 -0.50 0.68
C LEU A 151 -0.57 0.94 0.34
N LEU A 152 0.24 1.15 -0.69
CA LEU A 152 0.79 2.47 -1.00
C LEU A 152 0.58 2.78 -2.49
N ASP A 153 -0.13 3.87 -2.76
CA ASP A 153 -0.36 4.37 -4.11
C ASP A 153 0.64 5.48 -4.43
N GLU A 154 1.56 5.21 -5.37
CA GLU A 154 2.58 6.14 -5.87
C GLU A 154 3.38 6.82 -4.73
N PRO A 155 4.00 6.07 -3.79
CA PRO A 155 4.57 6.65 -2.57
C PRO A 155 5.75 7.59 -2.81
N THR A 156 6.37 7.54 -3.99
CA THR A 156 7.54 8.34 -4.37
C THR A 156 7.23 9.46 -5.36
N ALA A 157 6.00 9.54 -5.86
CA ALA A 157 5.63 10.49 -6.90
C ALA A 157 5.80 11.94 -6.45
N GLY A 158 6.47 12.77 -7.26
CA GLY A 158 6.66 14.19 -7.00
C GLY A 158 7.63 14.53 -5.86
N LEU A 159 8.39 13.55 -5.36
CA LEU A 159 9.45 13.78 -4.39
C LEU A 159 10.78 14.04 -5.11
N ASP A 160 11.59 14.95 -4.54
CA ASP A 160 12.99 15.09 -4.94
C ASP A 160 13.77 13.81 -4.59
N TRP A 161 14.95 13.64 -5.21
CA TRP A 161 15.71 12.41 -5.13
C TRP A 161 16.13 12.02 -3.69
N THR A 162 16.53 13.01 -2.86
CA THR A 162 16.96 12.74 -1.48
C THR A 162 15.80 12.24 -0.61
N VAL A 163 14.67 12.94 -0.67
CA VAL A 163 13.46 12.55 0.09
C VAL A 163 12.89 11.23 -0.41
N ARG A 164 13.02 10.95 -1.71
CA ARG A 164 12.62 9.69 -2.32
C ARG A 164 13.37 8.50 -1.73
N ASP A 165 14.71 8.60 -1.65
CA ASP A 165 15.54 7.52 -1.09
C ASP A 165 15.20 7.25 0.38
N GLU A 166 15.00 8.30 1.18
CA GLU A 166 14.56 8.16 2.57
C GLU A 166 13.19 7.47 2.70
N VAL A 167 12.25 7.73 1.77
CA VAL A 167 10.96 7.05 1.74
C VAL A 167 11.14 5.58 1.33
N LEU A 168 11.95 5.29 0.33
CA LEU A 168 12.23 3.92 -0.11
C LEU A 168 12.84 3.08 1.02
N ASP A 169 13.82 3.63 1.75
CA ASP A 169 14.45 2.95 2.90
C ASP A 169 13.44 2.69 4.03
N LEU A 170 12.55 3.66 4.29
CA LEU A 170 11.46 3.47 5.25
C LEU A 170 10.51 2.34 4.82
N LEU A 171 10.18 2.25 3.53
CA LEU A 171 9.30 1.19 3.02
C LEU A 171 9.95 -0.20 3.14
N ASP A 172 11.26 -0.32 2.88
CA ASP A 172 12.00 -1.57 3.08
C ASP A 172 11.98 -2.00 4.55
N ASP A 173 12.18 -1.06 5.47
CA ASP A 173 12.11 -1.34 6.90
C ASP A 173 10.69 -1.78 7.34
N LEU A 174 9.66 -1.09 6.86
CA LEU A 174 8.27 -1.44 7.15
C LEU A 174 7.86 -2.80 6.58
N ALA A 175 8.40 -3.19 5.43
CA ALA A 175 8.10 -4.47 4.79
C ALA A 175 8.62 -5.68 5.59
N ARG A 176 9.65 -5.53 6.42
CA ARG A 176 10.21 -6.61 7.24
C ARG A 176 9.20 -7.19 8.22
N GLU A 177 8.24 -6.38 8.68
CA GLU A 177 7.28 -6.76 9.73
C GLU A 177 5.86 -6.99 9.21
N ARG A 178 5.57 -6.58 7.96
CA ARG A 178 4.21 -6.61 7.41
C ARG A 178 4.19 -6.90 5.93
N ALA A 179 3.04 -7.33 5.40
CA ALA A 179 2.83 -7.43 3.97
C ALA A 179 2.73 -6.00 3.39
N LEU A 180 3.58 -5.65 2.42
CA LEU A 180 3.63 -4.32 1.84
C LEU A 180 3.49 -4.40 0.33
N LEU A 181 2.49 -3.67 -0.21
CA LEU A 181 2.28 -3.54 -1.65
C LEU A 181 2.42 -2.07 -2.07
N VAL A 182 3.32 -1.83 -3.00
CA VAL A 182 3.44 -0.55 -3.70
C VAL A 182 2.79 -0.67 -5.08
N VAL A 183 1.97 0.29 -5.46
CA VAL A 183 1.58 0.46 -6.85
C VAL A 183 2.21 1.73 -7.41
N THR A 184 2.77 1.66 -8.63
CA THR A 184 3.49 2.78 -9.24
C THR A 184 3.52 2.72 -10.76
N HIS A 185 3.80 3.84 -11.38
CA HIS A 185 4.12 3.93 -12.81
C HIS A 185 5.65 4.01 -13.06
N GLU A 186 6.48 4.12 -11.99
CA GLU A 186 7.95 4.17 -12.01
C GLU A 186 8.56 2.91 -11.37
N PRO A 187 8.39 1.69 -11.95
CA PRO A 187 8.84 0.44 -11.35
C PRO A 187 10.37 0.34 -11.20
N GLU A 188 11.13 1.08 -12.00
CA GLU A 188 12.59 1.10 -11.97
C GLU A 188 13.16 1.56 -10.62
N LEU A 189 12.44 2.42 -9.89
CA LEU A 189 12.84 2.88 -8.56
C LEU A 189 12.85 1.76 -7.51
N PHE A 190 12.09 0.71 -7.76
CA PHE A 190 11.92 -0.42 -6.85
C PHE A 190 12.65 -1.69 -7.30
N ARG A 191 13.36 -1.66 -8.45
CA ARG A 191 13.93 -2.84 -9.10
C ARG A 191 14.82 -3.69 -8.19
N GLU A 192 15.66 -3.06 -7.37
CA GLU A 192 16.60 -3.74 -6.48
C GLU A 192 16.00 -4.07 -5.10
N ARG A 193 14.81 -3.55 -4.81
CA ARG A 193 14.15 -3.63 -3.51
C ARG A 193 13.03 -4.67 -3.45
N VAL A 194 12.49 -5.08 -4.61
CA VAL A 194 11.36 -6.01 -4.68
C VAL A 194 11.75 -7.31 -5.37
N ARG A 195 11.23 -8.43 -4.84
CA ARG A 195 11.34 -9.74 -5.50
C ARG A 195 10.06 -10.15 -6.22
N HIS A 196 8.96 -9.55 -5.84
CA HIS A 196 7.64 -9.82 -6.41
C HIS A 196 7.13 -8.58 -7.12
N ALA A 197 7.09 -8.62 -8.44
CA ALA A 197 6.62 -7.50 -9.24
C ALA A 197 5.72 -7.97 -10.39
N TRP A 198 4.67 -7.21 -10.62
CA TRP A 198 3.71 -7.45 -11.70
C TRP A 198 3.43 -6.15 -12.44
N ARG A 199 2.96 -6.29 -13.67
CA ARG A 199 2.34 -5.21 -14.43
C ARG A 199 0.83 -5.43 -14.48
N LEU A 200 0.07 -4.41 -14.12
CA LEU A 200 -1.38 -4.41 -14.32
C LEU A 200 -1.70 -3.86 -15.70
N GLU A 201 -2.14 -4.75 -16.58
CA GLU A 201 -2.45 -4.45 -17.99
C GLU A 201 -3.74 -5.16 -18.41
N GLY A 202 -4.67 -4.43 -19.05
CA GLY A 202 -5.96 -4.98 -19.46
C GLY A 202 -6.78 -5.60 -18.32
N GLY A 203 -6.55 -5.15 -17.08
CA GLY A 203 -7.18 -5.67 -15.88
C GLY A 203 -6.58 -6.98 -15.35
N ARG A 204 -5.43 -7.43 -15.87
CA ARG A 204 -4.73 -8.64 -15.46
C ARG A 204 -3.35 -8.33 -14.91
N LEU A 205 -2.86 -9.16 -14.00
CA LEU A 205 -1.49 -9.10 -13.50
C LEU A 205 -0.58 -9.97 -14.38
N VAL A 206 0.41 -9.33 -14.98
CA VAL A 206 1.46 -10.00 -15.76
C VAL A 206 2.76 -9.89 -14.97
N PRO A 207 3.46 -10.98 -14.68
CA PRO A 207 4.73 -10.93 -13.96
C PRO A 207 5.73 -10.02 -14.69
N LEU A 208 6.41 -9.15 -13.96
CA LEU A 208 7.55 -8.40 -14.46
C LEU A 208 8.80 -9.28 -14.33
N VAL A 209 9.33 -9.71 -15.47
CA VAL A 209 10.58 -10.48 -15.54
C VAL A 209 11.75 -9.50 -15.63
N GLY A 210 12.67 -9.57 -14.67
CA GLY A 210 13.99 -8.98 -14.84
C GLY A 210 14.42 -7.96 -13.79
N GLY A 211 15.56 -8.22 -13.13
CA GLY A 211 16.44 -7.25 -12.51
C GLY A 211 16.66 -7.35 -11.01
N GLY A 212 16.90 -8.52 -10.49
CA GLY A 212 17.63 -8.76 -9.23
C GLY A 212 18.69 -9.82 -9.48
N ARG A 213 19.68 -9.99 -8.63
CA ARG A 213 20.81 -10.94 -8.76
C ARG A 213 20.41 -12.41 -8.96
N GLU A 214 19.12 -12.73 -8.82
CA GLU A 214 18.46 -13.96 -9.27
C GLU A 214 17.08 -13.54 -9.75
N GLY A 215 16.75 -13.77 -11.02
CA GLY A 215 15.53 -13.31 -11.68
C GLY A 215 14.28 -13.45 -10.81
N LEU A 216 13.41 -12.45 -10.85
CA LEU A 216 12.11 -12.43 -10.16
C LEU A 216 11.45 -13.80 -10.27
N ARG A 217 11.43 -14.56 -9.17
CA ARG A 217 10.81 -15.87 -9.15
C ARG A 217 9.31 -15.71 -9.40
N THR A 218 8.86 -16.16 -10.56
CA THR A 218 7.44 -16.38 -10.80
C THR A 218 6.96 -17.38 -9.76
N MET A 219 6.09 -16.93 -8.84
CA MET A 219 5.37 -17.89 -8.00
C MET A 219 4.48 -18.70 -8.94
N PRO A 220 4.55 -20.05 -8.93
CA PRO A 220 3.70 -20.87 -9.78
C PRO A 220 2.24 -20.52 -9.50
N ALA A 221 1.46 -20.43 -10.59
CA ALA A 221 0.01 -20.45 -10.48
C ALA A 221 -0.35 -21.67 -9.61
N ALA A 222 -1.21 -21.46 -8.61
CA ALA A 222 -1.69 -22.57 -7.80
C ALA A 222 -2.20 -23.65 -8.74
N ASP A 223 -1.65 -24.85 -8.63
CA ASP A 223 -2.12 -26.02 -9.36
C ASP A 223 -3.64 -26.12 -9.19
N ALA A 224 -4.33 -25.96 -10.31
CA ALA A 224 -5.74 -26.29 -10.43
C ALA A 224 -5.85 -27.82 -10.45
N ARG A 225 -5.80 -28.45 -9.28
CA ARG A 225 -6.19 -29.88 -9.12
C ARG A 225 -6.71 -30.13 -7.71
N ALA A 226 -7.96 -30.35 -7.63
CA ALA A 226 -8.82 -31.34 -6.99
C ALA A 226 -10.14 -30.70 -6.55
#